data_c8ff483700d556adb6bb52381738f359
#
_entry.id   c8ff483700d556adb6bb52381738f359
#
_cell.length_a   1.000
_cell.length_b   1.000
_cell.length_c   1.000
_cell.angle_alpha   90.00
_cell.angle_beta   90.00
_cell.angle_gamma   90.00
#
_symmetry.space_group_name_H-M   'P 1'
#
loop_
_entity.id
_entity.type
_entity.pdbx_description
1 polymer ?
#
loop_
_entity_poly.entity_id
_entity_poly.type
_entity_poly.pdbx_seq_one_letter_code
_entity_poly.pdbx_strand_id
1 'polypeptide(L)'
;MAIAHASAKALGQPLYRYIGGPNAKVLPIPLMNIMNGGAHSDAPVDIQEFMVVPKGAKSFSEALRMGTEIFHALKKVLKAQGLSTSVGDEGGFAPKVASNEAALEAIAAAVKAAGYKLGSEVFLALDVAASEFFDEKTGKYTFHKSDKSQRNSEQMIKFYQDLQKRYPIVSIEDGFSEADWTGWKKATDAMGANTQLVGDDLFVTNTEFLSRGIKTKTANSILVKVNQIGSLTETFDAVAMAQRAGYSAIISHRSGETEDATIADIAVGLNAGQIKTGSLCRSDRVAKYNQLLRIEEELGQHAQYAGTTCTW
;
A
#
# COMPACT_ATOMS: atom_id res chain seq x y z
N MET A 1 16.20 -7.96 -13.15
CA MET A 1 15.18 -7.46 -14.11
C MET A 1 15.68 -7.52 -15.57
N ALA A 2 16.84 -6.99 -15.92
CA ALA A 2 17.32 -6.94 -17.32
C ALA A 2 17.31 -8.30 -18.05
N ILE A 3 17.77 -9.37 -17.40
CA ILE A 3 17.75 -10.73 -17.99
C ILE A 3 16.33 -11.20 -18.27
N ALA A 4 15.37 -10.95 -17.36
CA ALA A 4 13.97 -11.33 -17.55
C ALA A 4 13.34 -10.60 -18.74
N HIS A 5 13.61 -9.30 -18.89
CA HIS A 5 13.18 -8.52 -20.06
C HIS A 5 13.79 -9.05 -21.35
N ALA A 6 15.10 -9.35 -21.36
CA ALA A 6 15.77 -9.90 -22.53
C ALA A 6 15.19 -11.26 -22.93
N SER A 7 14.93 -12.14 -21.97
CA SER A 7 14.34 -13.45 -22.19
C SER A 7 12.90 -13.36 -22.71
N ALA A 8 12.07 -12.51 -22.08
CA ALA A 8 10.71 -12.27 -22.54
C ALA A 8 10.69 -11.77 -23.99
N LYS A 9 11.54 -10.79 -24.33
CA LYS A 9 11.69 -10.27 -25.68
C LYS A 9 12.17 -11.35 -26.67
N ALA A 10 13.13 -12.17 -26.29
CA ALA A 10 13.65 -13.25 -27.16
C ALA A 10 12.57 -14.30 -27.47
N LEU A 11 11.64 -14.52 -26.53
CA LEU A 11 10.50 -15.43 -26.71
C LEU A 11 9.27 -14.78 -27.35
N GLY A 12 9.31 -13.49 -27.66
CA GLY A 12 8.17 -12.74 -28.20
C GLY A 12 6.99 -12.67 -27.22
N GLN A 13 7.25 -12.67 -25.94
CA GLN A 13 6.21 -12.62 -24.90
C GLN A 13 6.29 -11.32 -24.08
N PRO A 14 5.16 -10.78 -23.60
CA PRO A 14 5.17 -9.71 -22.61
C PRO A 14 5.76 -10.23 -21.28
N LEU A 15 6.36 -9.34 -20.49
CA LEU A 15 7.11 -9.74 -19.30
C LEU A 15 6.24 -10.46 -18.26
N TYR A 16 5.02 -9.98 -18.02
CA TYR A 16 4.12 -10.64 -17.07
C TYR A 16 3.79 -12.09 -17.45
N ARG A 17 3.68 -12.37 -18.77
CA ARG A 17 3.48 -13.74 -19.31
C ARG A 17 4.72 -14.60 -19.14
N TYR A 18 5.89 -14.03 -19.42
CA TYR A 18 7.15 -14.75 -19.20
C TYR A 18 7.34 -15.14 -17.73
N ILE A 19 6.95 -14.27 -16.79
CA ILE A 19 7.03 -14.51 -15.34
C ILE A 19 6.00 -15.56 -14.89
N GLY A 20 4.73 -15.37 -15.21
CA GLY A 20 3.62 -16.11 -14.61
C GLY A 20 2.93 -17.12 -15.53
N GLY A 21 3.36 -17.21 -16.78
CA GLY A 21 2.78 -18.12 -17.78
C GLY A 21 1.33 -17.81 -18.11
N PRO A 22 0.57 -18.79 -18.60
CA PRO A 22 -0.80 -18.58 -19.07
C PRO A 22 -1.79 -18.18 -17.95
N ASN A 23 -1.47 -18.42 -16.69
CA ASN A 23 -2.33 -18.06 -15.56
C ASN A 23 -2.08 -16.64 -14.99
N ALA A 24 -1.13 -15.89 -15.53
CA ALA A 24 -0.91 -14.48 -15.20
C ALA A 24 -2.04 -13.62 -15.78
N LYS A 25 -3.04 -13.27 -14.95
CA LYS A 25 -4.27 -12.58 -15.38
C LYS A 25 -4.92 -11.72 -14.32
N VAL A 26 -4.39 -11.71 -13.08
CA VAL A 26 -4.98 -10.95 -11.98
C VAL A 26 -4.39 -9.54 -11.95
N LEU A 27 -5.21 -8.55 -12.28
CA LEU A 27 -4.90 -7.13 -12.12
C LEU A 27 -4.97 -6.77 -10.65
N PRO A 28 -3.91 -6.15 -10.09
CA PRO A 28 -3.84 -5.88 -8.66
C PRO A 28 -4.76 -4.73 -8.23
N ILE A 29 -5.24 -4.80 -6.99
CA ILE A 29 -5.85 -3.64 -6.30
C ILE A 29 -4.73 -2.63 -6.02
N PRO A 30 -4.86 -1.38 -6.48
CA PRO A 30 -3.89 -0.35 -6.13
C PRO A 30 -4.16 0.26 -4.75
N LEU A 31 -3.11 0.38 -3.93
CA LEU A 31 -3.09 1.19 -2.72
C LEU A 31 -2.46 2.54 -3.12
N MET A 32 -3.29 3.56 -3.30
CA MET A 32 -2.89 4.83 -3.90
C MET A 32 -2.63 5.88 -2.81
N ASN A 33 -1.37 6.25 -2.59
CA ASN A 33 -1.01 7.31 -1.64
C ASN A 33 -1.49 8.67 -2.16
N ILE A 34 -2.55 9.22 -1.57
CA ILE A 34 -3.11 10.52 -1.98
C ILE A 34 -2.82 11.67 -1.02
N MET A 35 -2.35 11.37 0.21
CA MET A 35 -1.94 12.38 1.18
C MET A 35 -0.76 11.88 2.03
N ASN A 36 0.23 12.74 2.20
CA ASN A 36 1.46 12.48 2.92
C ASN A 36 1.45 13.13 4.31
N GLY A 37 2.08 12.45 5.26
CA GLY A 37 2.44 12.95 6.58
C GLY A 37 3.83 12.45 6.96
N GLY A 38 4.08 12.19 8.25
CA GLY A 38 5.32 11.63 8.76
C GLY A 38 6.57 12.29 8.18
N ALA A 39 7.55 11.50 7.79
CA ALA A 39 8.78 11.97 7.16
C ALA A 39 8.55 12.59 5.77
N HIS A 40 7.44 12.29 5.11
CA HIS A 40 7.10 12.76 3.76
C HIS A 40 6.41 14.14 3.74
N SER A 41 6.22 14.80 4.88
CA SER A 41 5.54 16.10 4.98
C SER A 41 5.97 16.89 6.20
N ASP A 42 5.94 18.24 6.10
CA ASP A 42 6.11 19.15 7.24
C ASP A 42 4.83 19.31 8.10
N ALA A 43 3.77 18.59 7.81
CA ALA A 43 2.53 18.63 8.56
C ALA A 43 2.72 18.07 9.99
N PRO A 44 1.90 18.53 10.98
CA PRO A 44 1.90 17.97 12.33
C PRO A 44 1.13 16.63 12.37
N VAL A 45 1.56 15.67 11.56
CA VAL A 45 0.94 14.37 11.34
C VAL A 45 2.02 13.30 11.40
N ASP A 46 1.88 12.28 12.22
CA ASP A 46 2.89 11.25 12.42
C ASP A 46 2.75 10.08 11.44
N ILE A 47 1.54 9.74 11.02
CA ILE A 47 1.29 8.70 9.99
C ILE A 47 1.86 9.19 8.64
N GLN A 48 2.65 8.33 7.99
CA GLN A 48 3.44 8.71 6.82
C GLN A 48 2.63 8.82 5.53
N GLU A 49 1.71 7.85 5.29
CA GLU A 49 0.90 7.82 4.08
C GLU A 49 -0.55 7.48 4.37
N PHE A 50 -1.44 8.19 3.67
CA PHE A 50 -2.87 7.93 3.66
C PHE A 50 -3.28 7.53 2.24
N MET A 51 -3.75 6.30 2.10
CA MET A 51 -4.04 5.71 0.80
C MET A 51 -5.53 5.47 0.61
N VAL A 52 -6.01 5.61 -0.64
CA VAL A 52 -7.31 5.11 -1.07
C VAL A 52 -7.15 3.78 -1.78
N VAL A 53 -8.11 2.89 -1.54
CA VAL A 53 -8.14 1.51 -2.03
C VAL A 53 -9.48 1.28 -2.73
N PRO A 54 -9.56 1.38 -4.06
CA PRO A 54 -10.80 1.22 -4.84
C PRO A 54 -11.16 -0.25 -5.04
N LYS A 55 -11.29 -0.99 -3.93
CA LYS A 55 -11.57 -2.43 -3.91
C LYS A 55 -12.89 -2.79 -4.57
N GLY A 56 -13.91 -1.90 -4.49
CA GLY A 56 -15.23 -2.13 -5.05
C GLY A 56 -15.34 -1.93 -6.56
N ALA A 57 -14.25 -1.57 -7.26
CA ALA A 57 -14.22 -1.47 -8.72
C ALA A 57 -14.38 -2.86 -9.38
N LYS A 58 -14.86 -2.88 -10.61
CA LYS A 58 -15.08 -4.12 -11.38
C LYS A 58 -13.90 -4.45 -12.31
N SER A 59 -13.03 -3.49 -12.58
CA SER A 59 -11.85 -3.60 -13.43
C SER A 59 -10.73 -2.72 -12.89
N PHE A 60 -9.51 -2.94 -13.35
CA PHE A 60 -8.39 -2.07 -12.98
C PHE A 60 -8.56 -0.67 -13.54
N SER A 61 -9.02 -0.54 -14.79
CA SER A 61 -9.31 0.76 -15.42
C SER A 61 -10.37 1.55 -14.64
N GLU A 62 -11.41 0.90 -14.12
CA GLU A 62 -12.38 1.54 -13.23
C GLU A 62 -11.73 1.97 -11.91
N ALA A 63 -10.91 1.12 -11.30
CA ALA A 63 -10.20 1.43 -10.07
C ALA A 63 -9.28 2.67 -10.24
N LEU A 64 -8.56 2.75 -11.34
CA LEU A 64 -7.71 3.89 -11.67
C LEU A 64 -8.53 5.17 -11.89
N ARG A 65 -9.68 5.08 -12.58
CA ARG A 65 -10.61 6.20 -12.75
C ARG A 65 -11.12 6.70 -11.40
N MET A 66 -11.59 5.79 -10.54
CA MET A 66 -12.08 6.14 -9.19
C MET A 66 -10.99 6.89 -8.40
N GLY A 67 -9.77 6.34 -8.36
CA GLY A 67 -8.65 7.00 -7.69
C GLY A 67 -8.37 8.40 -8.25
N THR A 68 -8.38 8.55 -9.58
CA THR A 68 -8.15 9.84 -10.26
C THR A 68 -9.21 10.88 -9.91
N GLU A 69 -10.48 10.50 -9.94
CA GLU A 69 -11.59 11.37 -9.58
C GLU A 69 -11.52 11.79 -8.11
N ILE A 70 -11.17 10.86 -7.21
CA ILE A 70 -10.96 11.16 -5.78
C ILE A 70 -9.77 12.11 -5.59
N PHE A 71 -8.64 11.87 -6.28
CA PHE A 71 -7.47 12.74 -6.22
C PHE A 71 -7.80 14.18 -6.62
N HIS A 72 -8.55 14.36 -7.71
CA HIS A 72 -8.99 15.69 -8.15
C HIS A 72 -10.03 16.32 -7.21
N ALA A 73 -10.91 15.52 -6.62
CA ALA A 73 -11.85 15.98 -5.59
C ALA A 73 -11.09 16.43 -4.33
N LEU A 74 -10.08 15.66 -3.89
CA LEU A 74 -9.24 16.03 -2.75
C LEU A 74 -8.52 17.35 -2.97
N LYS A 75 -7.99 17.58 -4.19
CA LYS A 75 -7.41 18.88 -4.55
C LYS A 75 -8.37 20.04 -4.33
N LYS A 76 -9.67 19.88 -4.67
CA LYS A 76 -10.70 20.90 -4.46
C LYS A 76 -11.02 21.08 -2.98
N VAL A 77 -11.13 19.98 -2.23
CA VAL A 77 -11.37 20.02 -0.77
C VAL A 77 -10.25 20.78 -0.05
N LEU A 78 -8.98 20.44 -0.35
CA LEU A 78 -7.83 21.11 0.26
C LEU A 78 -7.79 22.62 -0.08
N LYS A 79 -8.04 22.97 -1.35
CA LYS A 79 -8.12 24.38 -1.75
C LYS A 79 -9.22 25.15 -1.04
N ALA A 80 -10.38 24.55 -0.85
CA ALA A 80 -11.51 25.18 -0.14
C ALA A 80 -11.18 25.43 1.34
N GLN A 81 -10.27 24.63 1.92
CA GLN A 81 -9.76 24.81 3.28
C GLN A 81 -8.52 25.75 3.34
N GLY A 82 -8.10 26.33 2.22
CA GLY A 82 -6.91 27.19 2.16
C GLY A 82 -5.58 26.43 2.30
N LEU A 83 -5.62 25.10 2.12
CA LEU A 83 -4.44 24.25 2.26
C LEU A 83 -3.64 24.10 0.94
N SER A 84 -2.35 23.82 1.06
CA SER A 84 -1.48 23.54 -0.09
C SER A 84 -1.95 22.32 -0.86
N THR A 85 -1.83 22.38 -2.18
CA THR A 85 -2.03 21.24 -3.09
C THR A 85 -0.73 20.85 -3.82
N SER A 86 0.42 21.21 -3.25
CA SER A 86 1.71 20.68 -3.68
C SER A 86 1.79 19.19 -3.35
N VAL A 87 2.49 18.45 -4.20
CA VAL A 87 2.65 17.01 -4.04
C VAL A 87 4.05 16.66 -3.55
N GLY A 88 4.16 15.57 -2.79
CA GLY A 88 5.42 14.99 -2.36
C GLY A 88 6.03 14.06 -3.43
N ASP A 89 7.07 13.35 -3.04
CA ASP A 89 7.85 12.49 -3.93
C ASP A 89 7.02 11.34 -4.55
N GLU A 90 6.04 10.85 -3.83
CA GLU A 90 5.14 9.81 -4.31
C GLU A 90 3.89 10.32 -5.04
N GLY A 91 3.80 11.63 -5.27
CA GLY A 91 2.71 12.26 -6.00
C GLY A 91 1.45 12.55 -5.19
N GLY A 92 1.37 12.11 -3.93
CA GLY A 92 0.29 12.48 -2.99
C GLY A 92 0.43 13.92 -2.50
N PHE A 93 -0.68 14.57 -2.10
CA PHE A 93 -0.64 15.93 -1.56
C PHE A 93 0.09 15.97 -0.21
N ALA A 94 0.76 17.08 0.08
CA ALA A 94 1.46 17.32 1.33
C ALA A 94 0.93 18.60 2.03
N PRO A 95 -0.38 18.69 2.39
CA PRO A 95 -0.94 19.82 3.07
C PRO A 95 -0.56 19.84 4.55
N LYS A 96 -0.49 21.03 5.17
CA LYS A 96 -0.35 21.16 6.62
C LYS A 96 -1.70 20.97 7.32
N VAL A 97 -2.23 19.75 7.30
CA VAL A 97 -3.43 19.40 8.07
C VAL A 97 -3.13 19.33 9.57
N ALA A 98 -4.16 19.56 10.40
CA ALA A 98 -3.95 19.75 11.84
C ALA A 98 -3.69 18.44 12.63
N SER A 99 -4.12 17.29 12.11
CA SER A 99 -3.99 15.98 12.79
C SER A 99 -4.13 14.81 11.80
N ASN A 100 -3.84 13.60 12.26
CA ASN A 100 -4.08 12.37 11.50
C ASN A 100 -5.56 12.22 11.11
N GLU A 101 -6.47 12.57 12.03
CA GLU A 101 -7.91 12.55 11.79
C GLU A 101 -8.33 13.57 10.73
N ALA A 102 -7.76 14.78 10.76
CA ALA A 102 -8.07 15.81 9.76
C ALA A 102 -7.67 15.38 8.34
N ALA A 103 -6.59 14.60 8.22
CA ALA A 103 -6.20 13.97 6.94
C ALA A 103 -7.28 12.99 6.46
N LEU A 104 -7.73 12.09 7.33
CA LEU A 104 -8.77 11.10 7.02
C LEU A 104 -10.11 11.76 6.69
N GLU A 105 -10.49 12.83 7.41
CA GLU A 105 -11.70 13.62 7.16
C GLU A 105 -11.66 14.27 5.77
N ALA A 106 -10.54 14.88 5.39
CA ALA A 106 -10.38 15.47 4.06
C ALA A 106 -10.50 14.42 2.95
N ILE A 107 -9.91 13.24 3.14
CA ILE A 107 -10.02 12.13 2.20
C ILE A 107 -11.46 11.60 2.12
N ALA A 108 -12.14 11.42 3.26
CA ALA A 108 -13.53 10.98 3.29
C ALA A 108 -14.46 11.99 2.58
N ALA A 109 -14.23 13.29 2.79
CA ALA A 109 -14.94 14.35 2.07
C ALA A 109 -14.68 14.30 0.56
N ALA A 110 -13.45 14.00 0.15
CA ALA A 110 -13.06 13.86 -1.26
C ALA A 110 -13.73 12.64 -1.93
N VAL A 111 -13.75 11.49 -1.26
CA VAL A 111 -14.45 10.27 -1.74
C VAL A 111 -15.92 10.56 -1.97
N LYS A 112 -16.58 11.21 -0.99
CA LYS A 112 -17.98 11.62 -1.10
C LYS A 112 -18.21 12.63 -2.22
N ALA A 113 -17.33 13.63 -2.37
CA ALA A 113 -17.42 14.64 -3.43
C ALA A 113 -17.19 14.07 -4.82
N ALA A 114 -16.42 12.99 -4.95
CA ALA A 114 -16.25 12.22 -6.18
C ALA A 114 -17.45 11.30 -6.51
N GLY A 115 -18.42 11.17 -5.61
CA GLY A 115 -19.63 10.37 -5.80
C GLY A 115 -19.51 8.92 -5.38
N TYR A 116 -18.43 8.53 -4.70
CA TYR A 116 -18.20 7.16 -4.26
C TYR A 116 -18.59 6.93 -2.79
N LYS A 117 -18.86 5.66 -2.46
CA LYS A 117 -19.23 5.22 -1.11
C LYS A 117 -18.01 4.67 -0.39
N LEU A 118 -17.60 5.39 0.66
CA LEU A 118 -16.55 4.93 1.56
C LEU A 118 -17.03 3.71 2.37
N GLY A 119 -16.23 2.66 2.44
CA GLY A 119 -16.54 1.42 3.15
C GLY A 119 -17.28 0.35 2.32
N SER A 120 -17.58 0.64 1.04
CA SER A 120 -18.13 -0.35 0.12
C SER A 120 -17.46 -0.35 -1.26
N GLU A 121 -17.25 0.82 -1.86
CA GLU A 121 -16.59 0.97 -3.15
C GLU A 121 -15.10 1.33 -2.95
N VAL A 122 -14.83 2.22 -1.99
CA VAL A 122 -13.49 2.71 -1.65
C VAL A 122 -13.24 2.46 -0.18
N PHE A 123 -12.06 1.95 0.13
CA PHE A 123 -11.54 1.75 1.47
C PHE A 123 -10.29 2.59 1.68
N LEU A 124 -9.76 2.63 2.90
CA LEU A 124 -8.55 3.36 3.24
C LEU A 124 -7.45 2.39 3.67
N ALA A 125 -6.22 2.77 3.42
CA ALA A 125 -5.04 2.12 3.95
C ALA A 125 -4.07 3.17 4.50
N LEU A 126 -3.26 2.77 5.46
CA LEU A 126 -2.24 3.60 6.09
C LEU A 126 -0.88 2.95 5.94
N ASP A 127 0.14 3.76 5.72
CA ASP A 127 1.52 3.44 6.04
C ASP A 127 1.93 4.33 7.21
N VAL A 128 2.27 3.71 8.33
CA VAL A 128 2.52 4.44 9.57
C VAL A 128 3.99 4.73 9.76
N ALA A 129 4.87 3.86 9.22
CA ALA A 129 6.32 3.90 9.42
C ALA A 129 6.68 4.08 10.89
N ALA A 130 6.10 3.24 11.77
CA ALA A 130 6.11 3.45 13.22
C ALA A 130 7.51 3.37 13.85
N SER A 131 8.49 2.78 13.16
CA SER A 131 9.90 2.79 13.57
C SER A 131 10.46 4.20 13.71
N GLU A 132 10.00 5.16 12.91
CA GLU A 132 10.44 6.56 12.94
C GLU A 132 10.17 7.27 14.28
N PHE A 133 9.23 6.76 15.07
CA PHE A 133 8.86 7.35 16.36
C PHE A 133 8.82 6.33 17.53
N PHE A 134 9.47 5.18 17.35
CA PHE A 134 9.64 4.16 18.37
C PHE A 134 10.96 4.34 19.12
N ASP A 135 10.91 4.30 20.43
CA ASP A 135 12.09 4.27 21.30
C ASP A 135 12.29 2.85 21.88
N GLU A 136 13.28 2.15 21.36
CA GLU A 136 13.61 0.77 21.78
C GLU A 136 13.94 0.66 23.28
N LYS A 137 14.50 1.70 23.89
CA LYS A 137 14.90 1.67 25.31
C LYS A 137 13.70 1.69 26.25
N THR A 138 12.65 2.42 25.86
CA THR A 138 11.43 2.56 26.67
C THR A 138 10.30 1.69 26.18
N GLY A 139 10.38 1.13 24.98
CA GLY A 139 9.30 0.39 24.32
C GLY A 139 8.08 1.25 23.99
N LYS A 140 8.29 2.55 23.76
CA LYS A 140 7.20 3.50 23.53
C LYS A 140 7.28 4.15 22.15
N TYR A 141 6.11 4.42 21.62
CA TYR A 141 5.86 5.21 20.41
C TYR A 141 5.53 6.64 20.83
N THR A 142 6.31 7.62 20.38
CA THR A 142 6.10 9.05 20.68
C THR A 142 5.66 9.79 19.43
N PHE A 143 4.46 10.31 19.42
CA PHE A 143 3.92 11.09 18.30
C PHE A 143 4.54 12.49 18.28
N HIS A 144 5.76 12.59 17.73
CA HIS A 144 6.60 13.80 17.80
C HIS A 144 6.00 14.98 17.05
N LYS A 145 5.26 14.74 15.96
CA LYS A 145 4.75 15.81 15.10
C LYS A 145 3.39 16.33 15.56
N SER A 146 2.50 15.45 16.04
CA SER A 146 1.15 15.82 16.43
C SER A 146 1.04 16.21 17.90
N ASP A 147 0.52 15.35 18.75
CA ASP A 147 0.08 15.67 20.10
C ASP A 147 1.14 15.41 21.20
N LYS A 148 2.34 14.99 20.83
CA LYS A 148 3.44 14.63 21.73
C LYS A 148 3.12 13.47 22.70
N SER A 149 2.02 12.75 22.47
CA SER A 149 1.64 11.63 23.31
C SER A 149 2.59 10.46 23.16
N GLN A 150 2.73 9.71 24.24
CA GLN A 150 3.46 8.44 24.26
C GLN A 150 2.49 7.28 24.40
N ARG A 151 2.71 6.24 23.63
CA ARG A 151 1.88 5.03 23.61
C ARG A 151 2.77 3.79 23.69
N ASN A 152 2.33 2.78 24.44
CA ASN A 152 2.85 1.43 24.31
C ASN A 152 2.11 0.68 23.20
N SER A 153 2.51 -0.55 22.88
CA SER A 153 1.94 -1.34 21.78
C SER A 153 0.43 -1.57 21.95
N GLU A 154 -0.09 -1.75 23.18
CA GLU A 154 -1.52 -1.93 23.42
C GLU A 154 -2.32 -0.63 23.18
N GLN A 155 -1.73 0.49 23.54
CA GLN A 155 -2.32 1.81 23.26
C GLN A 155 -2.26 2.15 21.76
N MET A 156 -1.25 1.67 21.02
CA MET A 156 -1.21 1.77 19.57
C MET A 156 -2.30 0.93 18.91
N ILE A 157 -2.52 -0.31 19.36
CA ILE A 157 -3.63 -1.16 18.89
C ILE A 157 -4.96 -0.43 19.10
N LYS A 158 -5.19 0.11 20.31
CA LYS A 158 -6.41 0.86 20.59
C LYS A 158 -6.57 2.09 19.69
N PHE A 159 -5.50 2.82 19.44
CA PHE A 159 -5.49 3.98 18.53
C PHE A 159 -5.97 3.58 17.12
N TYR A 160 -5.44 2.49 16.54
CA TYR A 160 -5.88 2.00 15.24
C TYR A 160 -7.34 1.52 15.26
N GLN A 161 -7.75 0.79 16.28
CA GLN A 161 -9.14 0.35 16.43
C GLN A 161 -10.11 1.53 16.55
N ASP A 162 -9.73 2.60 17.24
CA ASP A 162 -10.55 3.81 17.37
C ASP A 162 -10.64 4.59 16.04
N LEU A 163 -9.59 4.60 15.22
CA LEU A 163 -9.66 5.11 13.84
C LEU A 163 -10.58 4.25 12.96
N GLN A 164 -10.47 2.90 13.05
CA GLN A 164 -11.28 1.97 12.26
C GLN A 164 -12.79 2.03 12.59
N LYS A 165 -13.17 2.43 13.79
CA LYS A 165 -14.59 2.68 14.13
C LYS A 165 -15.20 3.82 13.34
N ARG A 166 -14.39 4.77 12.92
CA ARG A 166 -14.82 6.00 12.21
C ARG A 166 -14.56 5.94 10.71
N TYR A 167 -13.52 5.22 10.31
CA TYR A 167 -13.06 5.15 8.93
C TYR A 167 -12.84 3.70 8.52
N PRO A 168 -13.20 3.29 7.30
CA PRO A 168 -13.03 1.92 6.82
C PRO A 168 -11.56 1.65 6.40
N ILE A 169 -10.67 1.66 7.40
CA ILE A 169 -9.26 1.34 7.22
C ILE A 169 -9.12 -0.18 7.20
N VAL A 170 -8.72 -0.72 6.07
CA VAL A 170 -8.62 -2.18 5.85
C VAL A 170 -7.18 -2.68 5.84
N SER A 171 -6.20 -1.78 5.75
CA SER A 171 -4.78 -2.14 5.69
C SER A 171 -3.94 -1.13 6.48
N ILE A 172 -3.01 -1.63 7.28
CA ILE A 172 -2.05 -0.85 8.06
C ILE A 172 -0.66 -1.44 7.82
N GLU A 173 0.19 -0.66 7.16
CA GLU A 173 1.58 -0.97 6.90
C GLU A 173 2.45 -0.37 8.00
N ASP A 174 3.41 -1.14 8.47
CA ASP A 174 4.37 -0.79 9.52
C ASP A 174 3.75 -0.02 10.69
N GLY A 175 2.61 -0.56 11.16
CA GLY A 175 1.89 0.00 12.31
C GLY A 175 2.65 -0.15 13.63
N PHE A 176 3.71 -0.94 13.64
CA PHE A 176 4.64 -1.15 14.77
C PHE A 176 6.06 -1.17 14.24
N SER A 177 7.03 -0.86 15.11
CA SER A 177 8.45 -0.92 14.78
C SER A 177 8.87 -2.35 14.40
N GLU A 178 9.81 -2.49 13.47
CA GLU A 178 10.46 -3.75 13.12
C GLU A 178 11.18 -4.41 14.30
N ALA A 179 11.48 -3.65 15.36
CA ALA A 179 12.04 -4.17 16.62
C ALA A 179 10.95 -4.73 17.57
N ASP A 180 9.69 -4.28 17.46
CA ASP A 180 8.60 -4.65 18.39
C ASP A 180 7.79 -5.87 17.93
N TRP A 181 8.42 -7.01 17.78
CA TRP A 181 7.75 -8.27 17.38
C TRP A 181 6.62 -8.67 18.33
N THR A 182 6.72 -8.30 19.62
CA THR A 182 5.67 -8.56 20.61
C THR A 182 4.44 -7.70 20.34
N GLY A 183 4.63 -6.42 20.04
CA GLY A 183 3.55 -5.51 19.64
C GLY A 183 2.88 -5.97 18.35
N TRP A 184 3.66 -6.34 17.35
CA TRP A 184 3.14 -6.91 16.09
C TRP A 184 2.29 -8.16 16.33
N LYS A 185 2.75 -9.09 17.19
CA LYS A 185 1.99 -10.29 17.52
C LYS A 185 0.65 -9.97 18.19
N LYS A 186 0.67 -9.08 19.21
CA LYS A 186 -0.55 -8.61 19.89
C LYS A 186 -1.53 -7.95 18.92
N ALA A 187 -1.02 -7.11 18.01
CA ALA A 187 -1.83 -6.47 16.98
C ALA A 187 -2.46 -7.49 16.03
N THR A 188 -1.70 -8.50 15.62
CA THR A 188 -2.21 -9.56 14.75
C THR A 188 -3.34 -10.34 15.42
N ASP A 189 -3.18 -10.68 16.71
CA ASP A 189 -4.23 -11.37 17.46
C ASP A 189 -5.49 -10.52 17.65
N ALA A 190 -5.32 -9.20 17.81
CA ALA A 190 -6.43 -8.29 18.12
C ALA A 190 -7.17 -7.77 16.88
N MET A 191 -6.50 -7.68 15.73
CA MET A 191 -7.00 -6.97 14.55
C MET A 191 -6.87 -7.78 13.25
N GLY A 192 -5.97 -8.76 13.18
CA GLY A 192 -5.60 -9.45 11.95
C GLY A 192 -6.74 -10.24 11.27
N ALA A 193 -7.84 -10.52 11.98
CA ALA A 193 -9.01 -11.18 11.39
C ALA A 193 -9.77 -10.26 10.40
N ASN A 194 -9.69 -8.95 10.57
CA ASN A 194 -10.44 -7.96 9.78
C ASN A 194 -9.56 -6.84 9.20
N THR A 195 -8.24 -6.92 9.42
CA THR A 195 -7.29 -5.89 9.00
C THR A 195 -6.07 -6.54 8.39
N GLN A 196 -5.68 -6.09 7.22
CA GLN A 196 -4.39 -6.42 6.63
C GLN A 196 -3.29 -5.69 7.39
N LEU A 197 -2.43 -6.43 8.06
CA LEU A 197 -1.27 -5.93 8.79
C LEU A 197 -0.02 -6.23 7.96
N VAL A 198 0.53 -5.19 7.35
CA VAL A 198 1.59 -5.32 6.34
C VAL A 198 2.94 -5.04 6.96
N GLY A 199 3.86 -6.00 6.88
CA GLY A 199 5.25 -5.78 7.24
C GLY A 199 6.07 -5.35 6.03
N ASP A 200 6.56 -4.11 6.04
CA ASP A 200 7.62 -3.62 5.15
C ASP A 200 8.98 -3.78 5.84
N ASP A 201 9.32 -2.91 6.77
CA ASP A 201 10.58 -2.98 7.51
C ASP A 201 10.66 -4.23 8.40
N LEU A 202 9.52 -4.74 8.86
CA LEU A 202 9.45 -5.99 9.60
C LEU A 202 10.02 -7.19 8.82
N PHE A 203 9.80 -7.24 7.51
CA PHE A 203 10.16 -8.39 6.67
C PHE A 203 11.24 -8.08 5.63
N VAL A 204 11.40 -6.83 5.21
CA VAL A 204 12.38 -6.35 4.20
C VAL A 204 12.48 -7.25 2.96
N THR A 205 11.35 -7.81 2.53
CA THR A 205 11.26 -8.80 1.42
C THR A 205 12.12 -10.06 1.66
N ASN A 206 12.53 -10.34 2.89
CA ASN A 206 13.43 -11.43 3.25
C ASN A 206 12.66 -12.67 3.72
N THR A 207 12.94 -13.83 3.11
CA THR A 207 12.25 -15.10 3.41
C THR A 207 12.51 -15.62 4.84
N GLU A 208 13.65 -15.27 5.45
CA GLU A 208 13.96 -15.67 6.83
C GLU A 208 13.05 -14.91 7.82
N PHE A 209 12.95 -13.60 7.68
CA PHE A 209 12.05 -12.79 8.51
C PHE A 209 10.58 -13.14 8.25
N LEU A 210 10.19 -13.34 6.99
CA LEU A 210 8.84 -13.79 6.64
C LEU A 210 8.54 -15.15 7.26
N SER A 211 9.46 -16.13 7.18
CA SER A 211 9.31 -17.45 7.81
C SER A 211 9.14 -17.34 9.32
N ARG A 212 9.88 -16.43 9.99
CA ARG A 212 9.67 -16.12 11.40
C ARG A 212 8.26 -15.60 11.65
N GLY A 213 7.80 -14.62 10.87
CA GLY A 213 6.44 -14.05 10.98
C GLY A 213 5.35 -15.12 10.83
N ILE A 214 5.46 -15.98 9.83
CA ILE A 214 4.53 -17.08 9.58
C ILE A 214 4.50 -18.04 10.78
N LYS A 215 5.66 -18.49 11.27
CA LYS A 215 5.75 -19.40 12.41
C LYS A 215 5.17 -18.83 13.69
N THR A 216 5.35 -17.54 13.92
CA THR A 216 4.84 -16.85 15.12
C THR A 216 3.46 -16.26 14.95
N LYS A 217 2.87 -16.36 13.75
CA LYS A 217 1.58 -15.73 13.37
C LYS A 217 1.61 -14.22 13.63
N THR A 218 2.62 -13.56 13.10
CA THR A 218 2.91 -12.13 13.24
C THR A 218 2.74 -11.44 11.90
N ALA A 219 1.93 -10.41 11.81
CA ALA A 219 1.40 -9.82 10.58
C ALA A 219 0.54 -10.82 9.79
N ASN A 220 0.04 -10.43 8.61
CA ASN A 220 -0.69 -11.29 7.68
C ASN A 220 -0.50 -10.87 6.21
N SER A 221 0.41 -9.92 5.98
CA SER A 221 0.79 -9.42 4.66
C SER A 221 2.25 -8.98 4.64
N ILE A 222 2.88 -9.06 3.48
CA ILE A 222 4.23 -8.55 3.23
C ILE A 222 4.21 -7.48 2.15
N LEU A 223 4.95 -6.39 2.36
CA LEU A 223 5.33 -5.47 1.30
C LEU A 223 6.56 -6.01 0.58
N VAL A 224 6.53 -6.02 -0.75
CA VAL A 224 7.58 -6.66 -1.58
C VAL A 224 8.28 -5.58 -2.41
N LYS A 225 9.52 -5.30 -2.07
CA LYS A 225 10.39 -4.35 -2.76
C LYS A 225 11.54 -5.12 -3.42
N VAL A 226 11.50 -5.23 -4.75
CA VAL A 226 12.46 -6.05 -5.53
C VAL A 226 13.93 -5.73 -5.22
N ASN A 227 14.24 -4.46 -4.99
CA ASN A 227 15.61 -4.03 -4.71
C ASN A 227 16.06 -4.21 -3.25
N GLN A 228 15.16 -4.52 -2.30
CA GLN A 228 15.56 -4.86 -0.93
C GLN A 228 16.24 -6.21 -0.87
N ILE A 229 15.70 -7.21 -1.58
CA ILE A 229 16.30 -8.55 -1.63
C ILE A 229 17.28 -8.70 -2.80
N GLY A 230 17.06 -8.01 -3.91
CA GLY A 230 18.04 -7.79 -4.97
C GLY A 230 17.91 -8.67 -6.21
N SER A 231 17.23 -9.80 -6.18
CA SER A 231 16.98 -10.65 -7.35
C SER A 231 15.48 -10.96 -7.52
N LEU A 232 15.09 -11.24 -8.78
CA LEU A 232 13.71 -11.69 -9.06
C LEU A 232 13.42 -13.05 -8.45
N THR A 233 14.40 -13.96 -8.44
CA THR A 233 14.23 -15.30 -7.86
C THR A 233 13.86 -15.19 -6.38
N GLU A 234 14.63 -14.46 -5.60
CA GLU A 234 14.36 -14.27 -4.16
C GLU A 234 13.05 -13.51 -3.93
N THR A 235 12.74 -12.52 -4.79
CA THR A 235 11.44 -11.81 -4.76
C THR A 235 10.27 -12.78 -4.96
N PHE A 236 10.39 -13.68 -5.95
CA PHE A 236 9.34 -14.67 -6.25
C PHE A 236 9.22 -15.70 -5.13
N ASP A 237 10.32 -16.12 -4.53
CA ASP A 237 10.32 -17.01 -3.38
C ASP A 237 9.61 -16.39 -2.18
N ALA A 238 9.83 -15.10 -1.91
CA ALA A 238 9.15 -14.37 -0.84
C ALA A 238 7.63 -14.28 -1.09
N VAL A 239 7.21 -13.93 -2.31
CA VAL A 239 5.79 -13.87 -2.68
C VAL A 239 5.14 -15.26 -2.59
N ALA A 240 5.78 -16.28 -3.14
CA ALA A 240 5.27 -17.66 -3.11
C ALA A 240 5.17 -18.20 -1.66
N MET A 241 6.14 -17.88 -0.81
CA MET A 241 6.11 -18.24 0.62
C MET A 241 4.94 -17.57 1.32
N ALA A 242 4.73 -16.27 1.12
CA ALA A 242 3.61 -15.52 1.68
C ALA A 242 2.27 -16.14 1.28
N GLN A 243 2.05 -16.31 -0.02
CA GLN A 243 0.79 -16.84 -0.56
C GLN A 243 0.48 -18.26 -0.07
N ARG A 244 1.49 -19.15 -0.01
CA ARG A 244 1.31 -20.52 0.53
C ARG A 244 0.96 -20.54 2.01
N ALA A 245 1.36 -19.52 2.76
CA ALA A 245 1.04 -19.37 4.18
C ALA A 245 -0.28 -18.63 4.44
N GLY A 246 -1.00 -18.21 3.39
CA GLY A 246 -2.22 -17.40 3.52
C GLY A 246 -1.96 -15.93 3.82
N TYR A 247 -0.73 -15.46 3.66
CA TYR A 247 -0.38 -14.04 3.71
C TYR A 247 -0.64 -13.41 2.35
N SER A 248 -1.11 -12.17 2.33
CA SER A 248 -1.12 -11.38 1.11
C SER A 248 0.26 -10.79 0.80
N ALA A 249 0.50 -10.47 -0.47
CA ALA A 249 1.70 -9.80 -0.92
C ALA A 249 1.33 -8.54 -1.70
N ILE A 250 1.98 -7.41 -1.38
CA ILE A 250 1.81 -6.15 -2.06
C ILE A 250 3.09 -5.84 -2.81
N ILE A 251 3.06 -5.81 -4.13
CA ILE A 251 4.22 -5.38 -4.92
C ILE A 251 4.36 -3.87 -4.81
N SER A 252 5.53 -3.39 -4.41
CA SER A 252 5.73 -2.00 -4.03
C SER A 252 6.84 -1.31 -4.84
N HIS A 253 6.64 -0.02 -5.07
CA HIS A 253 7.65 0.93 -5.48
C HIS A 253 8.59 1.29 -4.32
N ARG A 254 9.48 2.25 -4.58
CA ARG A 254 10.26 2.96 -3.55
C ARG A 254 9.90 4.45 -3.58
N SER A 255 10.27 5.20 -2.51
CA SER A 255 10.10 6.66 -2.48
C SER A 255 10.90 7.35 -3.60
N GLY A 256 12.10 6.88 -3.91
CA GLY A 256 12.85 7.27 -5.12
C GLY A 256 12.55 6.30 -6.26
N GLU A 257 11.97 6.80 -7.36
CA GLU A 257 11.54 6.00 -8.52
C GLU A 257 11.95 6.62 -9.85
N THR A 258 11.82 5.79 -10.90
CA THR A 258 11.92 6.17 -12.30
C THR A 258 10.64 5.81 -13.03
N GLU A 259 10.55 6.06 -14.34
CA GLU A 259 9.42 5.63 -15.18
C GLU A 259 9.48 4.13 -15.55
N ASP A 260 10.42 3.33 -15.00
CA ASP A 260 10.41 1.88 -15.14
C ASP A 260 9.11 1.30 -14.57
N ALA A 261 8.47 0.42 -15.34
CA ALA A 261 7.17 -0.13 -15.01
C ALA A 261 7.21 -1.64 -14.69
N THR A 262 8.40 -2.22 -14.54
CA THR A 262 8.62 -3.66 -14.33
C THR A 262 7.80 -4.23 -13.17
N ILE A 263 7.61 -3.46 -12.08
CA ILE A 263 6.82 -3.92 -10.93
C ILE A 263 5.34 -4.18 -11.26
N ALA A 264 4.79 -3.53 -12.28
CA ALA A 264 3.43 -3.80 -12.76
C ALA A 264 3.34 -5.19 -13.41
N ASP A 265 4.33 -5.55 -14.25
CA ASP A 265 4.43 -6.88 -14.84
C ASP A 265 4.65 -7.96 -13.77
N ILE A 266 5.47 -7.68 -12.76
CA ILE A 266 5.70 -8.59 -11.62
C ILE A 266 4.40 -8.83 -10.85
N ALA A 267 3.64 -7.77 -10.54
CA ALA A 267 2.38 -7.88 -9.81
C ALA A 267 1.37 -8.78 -10.51
N VAL A 268 1.23 -8.65 -11.84
CA VAL A 268 0.33 -9.49 -12.63
C VAL A 268 0.95 -10.87 -12.86
N GLY A 269 2.24 -10.96 -13.15
CA GLY A 269 2.93 -12.23 -13.38
C GLY A 269 2.83 -13.19 -12.19
N LEU A 270 2.91 -12.66 -10.97
CA LEU A 270 2.79 -13.46 -9.75
C LEU A 270 1.35 -13.57 -9.22
N ASN A 271 0.37 -12.95 -9.89
CA ASN A 271 -0.99 -12.80 -9.38
C ASN A 271 -0.97 -12.32 -7.92
N ALA A 272 -0.14 -11.32 -7.61
CA ALA A 272 0.07 -10.85 -6.24
C ALA A 272 -1.20 -10.22 -5.63
N GLY A 273 -2.11 -9.75 -6.47
CA GLY A 273 -3.41 -9.22 -6.08
C GLY A 273 -3.38 -7.79 -5.60
N GLN A 274 -2.22 -7.22 -5.26
CA GLN A 274 -2.10 -5.86 -4.76
C GLN A 274 -0.82 -5.19 -5.26
N ILE A 275 -0.88 -3.85 -5.42
CA ILE A 275 0.27 -3.01 -5.77
C ILE A 275 0.21 -1.68 -5.01
N LYS A 276 1.35 -1.24 -4.47
CA LYS A 276 1.55 0.09 -3.88
C LYS A 276 2.56 0.82 -4.76
N THR A 277 2.13 1.84 -5.51
CA THR A 277 2.99 2.51 -6.48
C THR A 277 2.77 4.02 -6.54
N GLY A 278 2.46 4.61 -5.39
CA GLY A 278 2.27 6.04 -5.23
C GLY A 278 0.92 6.55 -5.70
N SER A 279 0.87 7.83 -6.04
CA SER A 279 -0.35 8.54 -6.39
C SER A 279 -0.59 8.58 -7.91
N LEU A 280 -1.60 9.33 -8.28
CA LEU A 280 -2.09 9.55 -9.66
C LEU A 280 -1.47 10.82 -10.28
N CYS A 281 -0.29 11.17 -9.82
CA CYS A 281 0.51 12.31 -10.19
C CYS A 281 1.98 11.92 -10.23
N ARG A 282 2.79 12.60 -11.03
CA ARG A 282 4.19 12.31 -11.37
C ARG A 282 4.33 11.10 -12.32
N SER A 283 5.13 11.25 -13.38
CA SER A 283 5.29 10.24 -14.42
C SER A 283 5.94 8.95 -13.92
N ASP A 284 6.84 9.06 -12.93
CA ASP A 284 7.48 7.93 -12.26
C ASP A 284 6.48 7.00 -11.52
N ARG A 285 5.29 7.49 -11.15
CA ARG A 285 4.20 6.70 -10.57
C ARG A 285 3.20 6.26 -11.63
N VAL A 286 2.75 7.21 -12.47
CA VAL A 286 1.72 6.96 -13.48
C VAL A 286 2.18 5.93 -14.53
N ALA A 287 3.48 5.82 -14.79
CA ALA A 287 4.04 4.81 -15.70
C ALA A 287 3.62 3.37 -15.32
N LYS A 288 3.57 3.04 -14.02
CA LYS A 288 3.17 1.72 -13.52
C LYS A 288 1.68 1.48 -13.73
N TYR A 289 0.85 2.49 -13.46
CA TYR A 289 -0.60 2.43 -13.73
C TYR A 289 -0.89 2.28 -15.21
N ASN A 290 -0.19 3.02 -16.07
CA ASN A 290 -0.33 2.88 -17.52
C ASN A 290 0.08 1.49 -18.03
N GLN A 291 1.08 0.88 -17.42
CA GLN A 291 1.47 -0.50 -17.75
C GLN A 291 0.38 -1.50 -17.37
N LEU A 292 -0.23 -1.34 -16.21
CA LEU A 292 -1.37 -2.19 -15.79
C LEU A 292 -2.58 -2.03 -16.72
N LEU A 293 -2.85 -0.82 -17.23
CA LEU A 293 -3.89 -0.61 -18.26
C LEU A 293 -3.57 -1.36 -19.55
N ARG A 294 -2.31 -1.33 -20.03
CA ARG A 294 -1.91 -2.09 -21.23
C ARG A 294 -2.05 -3.60 -21.02
N ILE A 295 -1.69 -4.08 -19.83
CA ILE A 295 -1.85 -5.50 -19.49
C ILE A 295 -3.34 -5.88 -19.44
N GLU A 296 -4.20 -5.03 -18.85
CA GLU A 296 -5.64 -5.25 -18.82
C GLU A 296 -6.23 -5.31 -20.23
N GLU A 297 -5.83 -4.38 -21.11
CA GLU A 297 -6.25 -4.34 -22.51
C GLU A 297 -5.79 -5.60 -23.27
N GLU A 298 -4.54 -6.04 -23.09
CA GLU A 298 -4.01 -7.25 -23.73
C GLU A 298 -4.72 -8.53 -23.25
N LEU A 299 -5.05 -8.61 -21.97
CA LEU A 299 -5.79 -9.74 -21.38
C LEU A 299 -7.26 -9.76 -21.83
N GLY A 300 -7.85 -8.61 -22.13
CA GLY A 300 -9.24 -8.47 -22.56
C GLY A 300 -10.20 -9.15 -21.58
N GLN A 301 -11.05 -10.04 -22.08
CA GLN A 301 -12.03 -10.77 -21.27
C GLN A 301 -11.42 -11.74 -20.22
N HIS A 302 -10.13 -12.03 -20.30
CA HIS A 302 -9.44 -12.89 -19.33
C HIS A 302 -8.89 -12.11 -18.14
N ALA A 303 -8.89 -10.78 -18.21
CA ALA A 303 -8.48 -9.94 -17.10
C ALA A 303 -9.40 -10.14 -15.89
N GLN A 304 -8.79 -10.32 -14.71
CA GLN A 304 -9.51 -10.45 -13.45
C GLN A 304 -9.02 -9.37 -12.50
N TYR A 305 -9.91 -8.52 -12.02
CA TYR A 305 -9.54 -7.53 -11.03
C TYR A 305 -9.59 -8.16 -9.63
N ALA A 306 -8.50 -8.06 -8.88
CA ALA A 306 -8.38 -8.69 -7.57
C ALA A 306 -9.43 -8.18 -6.56
N GLY A 307 -9.96 -6.97 -6.71
CA GLY A 307 -11.01 -6.42 -5.88
C GLY A 307 -12.28 -7.26 -5.82
N THR A 308 -12.55 -8.04 -6.88
CA THR A 308 -13.72 -8.93 -6.94
C THR A 308 -13.52 -10.26 -6.23
N THR A 309 -12.28 -10.61 -5.89
CA THR A 309 -11.91 -11.91 -5.29
C THR A 309 -11.23 -11.79 -3.93
N CYS A 310 -10.77 -10.60 -3.56
CA CYS A 310 -10.06 -10.35 -2.30
C CYS A 310 -11.02 -10.38 -1.10
N THR A 311 -10.67 -11.14 -0.07
CA THR A 311 -11.51 -11.42 1.11
C THR A 311 -11.14 -10.65 2.38
N TRP A 312 -10.08 -9.81 2.37
CA TRP A 312 -9.70 -8.93 3.50
C TRP A 312 -10.50 -7.65 3.55
#